data_8d3324e87a8c675b5f77ec4e4de11a26
#
_entry.id   8d3324e87a8c675b5f77ec4e4de11a26
#
_cell.length_a   1.000
_cell.length_b   1.000
_cell.length_c   1.000
_cell.angle_alpha   90.00
_cell.angle_beta   90.00
_cell.angle_gamma   90.00
#
_symmetry.space_group_name_H-M   'P 1'
#
loop_
_entity.id
_entity.type
_entity.pdbx_description
1 polymer ?
#
loop_
_entity_poly.entity_id
_entity_poly.type
_entity_poly.pdbx_seq_one_letter_code
_entity_poly.pdbx_strand_id
1 'polypeptide(L)'
;MMKLLLDSSAIAKRYKREAGHDAVARLLMGADTVVLAAHCKVEIASSLSREVHDRSIDIDQYAHAMREVAQDFIDFDVLPINREIEALAIAAMAHNRLRAMDALHIGTAQVARVDLFVTADRKQALAAQAAGLKTELIEA
;
A
#
# COMPACT_ATOMS: atom_id res chain seq x y z
N MET A 1 10.56 -4.13 17.39
CA MET A 1 10.83 -4.03 15.94
C MET A 1 9.57 -3.61 15.20
N MET A 2 9.68 -2.68 14.27
CA MET A 2 8.52 -2.14 13.56
C MET A 2 8.34 -2.82 12.21
N LYS A 3 7.24 -3.52 12.04
CA LYS A 3 6.84 -4.15 10.78
C LYS A 3 5.64 -3.38 10.24
N LEU A 4 5.75 -2.84 9.03
CA LEU A 4 4.70 -2.04 8.39
C LEU A 4 4.15 -2.77 7.17
N LEU A 5 2.87 -2.55 6.88
CA LEU A 5 2.34 -2.71 5.53
C LEU A 5 1.81 -1.36 5.08
N LEU A 6 2.16 -0.97 3.84
CA LEU A 6 1.57 0.20 3.19
C LEU A 6 0.67 -0.30 2.05
N ASP A 7 -0.55 0.21 2.00
CA ASP A 7 -1.39 -0.04 0.84
C ASP A 7 -0.91 0.82 -0.34
N SER A 8 -1.52 0.64 -1.51
CA SER A 8 -1.06 1.32 -2.72
C SER A 8 -1.20 2.83 -2.63
N SER A 9 -2.22 3.34 -1.92
CA SER A 9 -2.42 4.78 -1.77
C SER A 9 -1.31 5.42 -0.96
N ALA A 10 -0.76 4.71 0.02
CA ALA A 10 0.32 5.21 0.86
C ALA A 10 1.68 5.08 0.17
N ILE A 11 2.02 3.88 -0.33
CA ILE A 11 3.35 3.65 -0.93
C ILE A 11 3.53 4.46 -2.21
N ALA A 12 2.46 4.76 -2.94
CA ALA A 12 2.53 5.60 -4.14
C ALA A 12 3.15 6.97 -3.86
N LYS A 13 2.97 7.49 -2.66
CA LYS A 13 3.55 8.78 -2.25
C LYS A 13 5.07 8.77 -2.18
N ARG A 14 5.67 7.59 -2.07
CA ARG A 14 7.12 7.44 -2.14
C ARG A 14 7.67 7.83 -3.51
N TYR A 15 6.91 7.57 -4.56
CA TYR A 15 7.31 7.78 -5.95
C TYR A 15 6.82 9.11 -6.53
N LYS A 16 6.02 9.83 -5.79
CA LYS A 16 5.42 11.10 -6.20
C LYS A 16 5.77 12.18 -5.19
N ARG A 17 6.20 13.34 -5.68
CA ARG A 17 6.48 14.48 -4.83
C ARG A 17 5.20 15.26 -4.57
N GLU A 18 4.36 14.70 -3.72
CA GLU A 18 3.08 15.29 -3.34
C GLU A 18 2.94 15.28 -1.82
N ALA A 19 1.84 15.83 -1.32
CA ALA A 19 1.55 15.82 0.11
C ALA A 19 1.57 14.40 0.66
N GLY A 20 2.26 14.20 1.78
CA GLY A 20 2.45 12.88 2.40
C GLY A 20 3.75 12.18 2.01
N HIS A 21 4.47 12.66 1.00
CA HIS A 21 5.76 12.07 0.59
C HIS A 21 6.74 11.96 1.76
N ASP A 22 6.94 13.05 2.50
CA ASP A 22 7.89 13.07 3.62
C ASP A 22 7.44 12.19 4.78
N ALA A 23 6.13 12.13 5.05
CA ALA A 23 5.59 11.28 6.11
C ALA A 23 5.85 9.80 5.80
N VAL A 24 5.64 9.38 4.56
CA VAL A 24 5.91 8.01 4.12
C VAL A 24 7.41 7.72 4.20
N ALA A 25 8.25 8.65 3.77
CA ALA A 25 9.70 8.48 3.85
C ALA A 25 10.16 8.26 5.29
N ARG A 26 9.63 9.02 6.25
CA ARG A 26 9.96 8.85 7.67
C ARG A 26 9.53 7.48 8.20
N LEU A 27 8.34 7.03 7.84
CA LEU A 27 7.85 5.71 8.26
C LEU A 27 8.74 4.60 7.73
N LEU A 28 9.12 4.68 6.46
CA LEU A 28 9.98 3.67 5.85
C LEU A 28 11.37 3.65 6.49
N MET A 29 11.94 4.80 6.82
CA MET A 29 13.23 4.88 7.50
C MET A 29 13.20 4.25 8.89
N GLY A 30 12.08 4.35 9.59
CA GLY A 30 11.92 3.78 10.93
C GLY A 30 11.49 2.30 10.94
N ALA A 31 11.21 1.72 9.79
CA ALA A 31 10.72 0.36 9.71
C ALA A 31 11.87 -0.65 9.67
N ASP A 32 11.69 -1.76 10.40
CA ASP A 32 12.60 -2.91 10.31
C ASP A 32 12.22 -3.81 9.14
N THR A 33 10.92 -3.95 8.90
CA THR A 33 10.39 -4.75 7.81
C THR A 33 9.23 -4.01 7.14
N VAL A 34 9.25 -3.96 5.82
CA VAL A 34 8.16 -3.40 5.00
C VAL A 34 7.52 -4.54 4.25
N VAL A 35 6.23 -4.74 4.47
CA VAL A 35 5.43 -5.77 3.81
C VAL A 35 4.54 -5.09 2.78
N LEU A 36 4.43 -5.70 1.61
CA LEU A 36 3.53 -5.24 0.54
C LEU A 36 2.68 -6.39 0.05
N ALA A 37 1.45 -6.07 -0.35
CA ALA A 37 0.56 -7.05 -0.96
C ALA A 37 1.00 -7.34 -2.40
N ALA A 38 0.73 -8.56 -2.87
CA ALA A 38 1.17 -9.03 -4.19
C ALA A 38 0.69 -8.15 -5.35
N HIS A 39 -0.52 -7.58 -5.25
CA HIS A 39 -1.12 -6.76 -6.31
C HIS A 39 -0.72 -5.27 -6.24
N CYS A 40 0.01 -4.89 -5.22
CA CYS A 40 0.37 -3.48 -4.97
C CYS A 40 1.16 -2.88 -6.13
N LYS A 41 2.10 -3.61 -6.70
CA LYS A 41 2.93 -3.13 -7.80
C LYS A 41 2.10 -2.73 -9.02
N VAL A 42 1.10 -3.54 -9.36
CA VAL A 42 0.21 -3.27 -10.50
C VAL A 42 -0.66 -2.05 -10.22
N GLU A 43 -1.13 -1.89 -9.00
CA GLU A 43 -1.90 -0.71 -8.63
C GLU A 43 -1.08 0.58 -8.72
N ILE A 44 0.18 0.54 -8.27
CA ILE A 44 1.09 1.67 -8.41
C ILE A 44 1.30 2.01 -9.88
N ALA A 45 1.57 0.99 -10.70
CA ALA A 45 1.76 1.17 -12.14
C ALA A 45 0.52 1.77 -12.79
N SER A 46 -0.67 1.32 -12.39
CA SER A 46 -1.94 1.86 -12.87
C SER A 46 -2.08 3.35 -12.54
N SER A 47 -1.77 3.72 -11.30
CA SER A 47 -1.82 5.13 -10.87
C SER A 47 -0.86 6.01 -11.67
N LEU A 48 0.38 5.55 -11.85
CA LEU A 48 1.40 6.29 -12.61
C LEU A 48 1.02 6.39 -14.09
N SER A 49 0.46 5.33 -14.67
CA SER A 49 -0.01 5.33 -16.05
C SER A 49 -1.11 6.36 -16.27
N ARG A 50 -2.05 6.49 -15.33
CA ARG A 50 -3.09 7.53 -15.42
C ARG A 50 -2.48 8.92 -15.45
N GLU A 51 -1.44 9.16 -14.66
CA GLU A 51 -0.77 10.46 -14.65
C GLU A 51 -0.06 10.75 -15.98
N VAL A 52 0.49 9.74 -16.66
CA VAL A 52 1.03 9.90 -18.00
C VAL A 52 -0.09 10.27 -18.98
N HIS A 53 -1.21 9.56 -18.94
CA HIS A 53 -2.36 9.84 -19.82
C HIS A 53 -2.96 11.22 -19.56
N ASP A 54 -2.97 11.67 -18.31
CA ASP A 54 -3.44 12.99 -17.90
C ASP A 54 -2.39 14.09 -18.12
N ARG A 55 -1.22 13.74 -18.59
CA ARG A 55 -0.09 14.64 -18.84
C ARG A 55 0.43 15.34 -17.57
N SER A 56 0.21 14.74 -16.40
CA SER A 56 0.77 15.23 -15.13
C SER A 56 2.26 14.88 -15.01
N ILE A 57 2.66 13.76 -15.60
CA ILE A 57 4.05 13.36 -15.72
C ILE A 57 4.34 12.90 -17.15
N ASP A 58 5.60 12.94 -17.57
CA ASP A 58 6.01 12.43 -18.86
C ASP A 58 6.46 10.96 -18.76
N ILE A 59 6.76 10.38 -19.93
CA ILE A 59 7.14 8.96 -19.99
C ILE A 59 8.49 8.69 -19.31
N ASP A 60 9.40 9.66 -19.30
CA ASP A 60 10.71 9.51 -18.64
C ASP A 60 10.54 9.51 -17.12
N GLN A 61 9.67 10.36 -16.61
CA GLN A 61 9.32 10.37 -15.17
C GLN A 61 8.66 9.05 -14.76
N TYR A 62 7.75 8.54 -15.59
CA TYR A 62 7.14 7.23 -15.39
C TYR A 62 8.19 6.12 -15.34
N ALA A 63 9.10 6.09 -16.32
CA ALA A 63 10.14 5.06 -16.37
C ALA A 63 11.05 5.13 -15.14
N HIS A 64 11.41 6.34 -14.70
CA HIS A 64 12.22 6.53 -13.50
C HIS A 64 11.50 6.00 -12.26
N ALA A 65 10.23 6.37 -12.08
CA ALA A 65 9.43 5.88 -10.95
C ALA A 65 9.30 4.36 -10.96
N MET A 66 9.06 3.76 -12.13
CA MET A 66 8.91 2.31 -12.23
C MET A 66 10.21 1.56 -11.93
N ARG A 67 11.38 2.17 -12.19
CA ARG A 67 12.66 1.58 -11.77
C ARG A 67 12.78 1.54 -10.24
N GLU A 68 12.36 2.62 -9.56
CA GLU A 68 12.32 2.65 -8.09
C GLU A 68 11.35 1.60 -7.54
N VAL A 69 10.17 1.51 -8.14
CA VAL A 69 9.16 0.51 -7.77
C VAL A 69 9.73 -0.91 -7.91
N ALA A 70 10.37 -1.19 -9.03
CA ALA A 70 10.94 -2.51 -9.28
C ALA A 70 11.98 -2.88 -8.21
N GLN A 71 12.83 -1.94 -7.82
CA GLN A 71 13.84 -2.17 -6.79
C GLN A 71 13.19 -2.40 -5.42
N ASP A 72 12.19 -1.60 -5.07
CA ASP A 72 11.50 -1.76 -3.79
C ASP A 72 10.81 -3.11 -3.67
N PHE A 73 10.23 -3.61 -4.77
CA PHE A 73 9.55 -4.91 -4.77
C PHE A 73 10.53 -6.11 -4.77
N ILE A 74 11.83 -5.84 -4.94
CA ILE A 74 12.89 -6.82 -4.67
C ILE A 74 13.29 -6.74 -3.19
N ASP A 75 13.44 -5.52 -2.65
CA ASP A 75 13.97 -5.29 -1.31
C ASP A 75 12.94 -5.50 -0.19
N PHE A 76 11.67 -5.18 -0.45
CA PHE A 76 10.60 -5.32 0.52
C PHE A 76 10.02 -6.74 0.52
N ASP A 77 9.32 -7.08 1.59
CA ASP A 77 8.71 -8.39 1.75
C ASP A 77 7.33 -8.41 1.09
N VAL A 78 7.27 -8.94 -0.13
CA VAL A 78 6.02 -9.01 -0.92
C VAL A 78 5.40 -10.38 -0.72
N LEU A 79 4.22 -10.42 -0.10
CA LEU A 79 3.53 -11.68 0.18
C LEU A 79 2.63 -12.08 -0.99
N PRO A 80 2.73 -13.32 -1.48
CA PRO A 80 1.78 -13.83 -2.48
C PRO A 80 0.39 -13.98 -1.86
N ILE A 81 -0.64 -13.81 -2.68
CA ILE A 81 -2.02 -14.04 -2.25
C ILE A 81 -2.23 -15.54 -2.09
N ASN A 82 -2.70 -15.94 -0.91
CA ASN A 82 -3.01 -17.33 -0.58
C ASN A 82 -4.44 -17.45 -0.05
N ARG A 83 -4.87 -18.67 0.30
CA ARG A 83 -6.23 -18.92 0.78
C ARG A 83 -6.55 -18.18 2.08
N GLU A 84 -5.58 -18.04 2.96
CA GLU A 84 -5.77 -17.34 4.22
C GLU A 84 -6.01 -15.85 3.98
N ILE A 85 -5.20 -15.23 3.12
CA ILE A 85 -5.38 -13.83 2.71
C ILE A 85 -6.74 -13.64 2.05
N GLU A 86 -7.15 -14.55 1.16
CA GLU A 86 -8.45 -14.48 0.51
C GLU A 86 -9.59 -14.51 1.55
N ALA A 87 -9.52 -15.44 2.49
CA ALA A 87 -10.56 -15.57 3.52
C ALA A 87 -10.67 -14.32 4.37
N LEU A 88 -9.55 -13.73 4.77
CA LEU A 88 -9.54 -12.50 5.57
C LEU A 88 -10.03 -11.30 4.76
N ALA A 89 -9.68 -11.22 3.48
CA ALA A 89 -10.19 -10.16 2.60
C ALA A 89 -11.71 -10.27 2.43
N ILE A 90 -12.24 -11.47 2.25
CA ILE A 90 -13.68 -11.71 2.14
C ILE A 90 -14.37 -11.28 3.45
N ALA A 91 -13.80 -11.63 4.60
CA ALA A 91 -14.34 -11.23 5.90
C ALA A 91 -14.35 -9.71 6.06
N ALA A 92 -13.29 -9.02 5.63
CA ALA A 92 -13.23 -7.56 5.69
C ALA A 92 -14.32 -6.91 4.84
N MET A 93 -14.58 -7.45 3.64
CA MET A 93 -15.65 -6.95 2.77
C MET A 93 -17.05 -7.21 3.33
N ALA A 94 -17.23 -8.29 4.09
CA ALA A 94 -18.51 -8.59 4.72
C ALA A 94 -18.90 -7.56 5.79
N HIS A 95 -17.91 -6.95 6.45
CA HIS A 95 -18.14 -6.00 7.53
C HIS A 95 -17.97 -4.53 7.12
N ASN A 96 -17.40 -4.28 5.96
CA ASN A 96 -17.08 -2.93 5.49
C ASN A 96 -17.38 -2.81 4.01
N ARG A 97 -17.76 -1.61 3.57
CA ARG A 97 -17.92 -1.35 2.14
C ARG A 97 -16.55 -1.08 1.53
N LEU A 98 -15.93 -2.14 1.01
CA LEU A 98 -14.60 -2.13 0.43
C LEU A 98 -14.60 -2.74 -0.97
N ARG A 99 -13.71 -2.28 -1.82
CA ARG A 99 -13.37 -2.97 -3.06
C ARG A 99 -12.43 -4.14 -2.76
N ALA A 100 -12.45 -5.14 -3.64
CA ALA A 100 -11.65 -6.36 -3.46
C ALA A 100 -10.15 -6.07 -3.29
N MET A 101 -9.61 -5.15 -4.10
CA MET A 101 -8.18 -4.81 -4.03
C MET A 101 -7.82 -4.18 -2.67
N ASP A 102 -8.67 -3.34 -2.12
CA ASP A 102 -8.46 -2.74 -0.80
C ASP A 102 -8.50 -3.81 0.30
N ALA A 103 -9.46 -4.74 0.21
CA ALA A 103 -9.59 -5.83 1.17
C ALA A 103 -8.36 -6.76 1.17
N LEU A 104 -7.73 -6.97 0.02
CA LEU A 104 -6.54 -7.81 -0.09
C LEU A 104 -5.34 -7.21 0.66
N HIS A 105 -5.20 -5.88 0.72
CA HIS A 105 -4.17 -5.25 1.55
C HIS A 105 -4.41 -5.54 3.03
N ILE A 106 -5.66 -5.45 3.49
CA ILE A 106 -6.01 -5.73 4.88
C ILE A 106 -5.71 -7.20 5.23
N GLY A 107 -6.15 -8.13 4.38
CA GLY A 107 -5.89 -9.55 4.57
C GLY A 107 -4.40 -9.87 4.62
N THR A 108 -3.62 -9.26 3.75
CA THR A 108 -2.16 -9.43 3.72
C THR A 108 -1.53 -8.93 5.03
N ALA A 109 -1.96 -7.76 5.51
CA ALA A 109 -1.46 -7.19 6.75
C ALA A 109 -1.76 -8.09 7.96
N GLN A 110 -2.95 -8.68 7.99
CA GLN A 110 -3.35 -9.59 9.06
C GLN A 110 -2.51 -10.87 9.07
N VAL A 111 -2.28 -11.47 7.90
CA VAL A 111 -1.45 -12.67 7.78
C VAL A 111 -0.01 -12.38 8.17
N ALA A 112 0.53 -11.24 7.72
CA ALA A 112 1.89 -10.83 8.03
C ALA A 112 2.07 -10.37 9.48
N ARG A 113 0.96 -10.14 10.21
CA ARG A 113 0.98 -9.65 11.60
C ARG A 113 1.78 -8.38 11.74
N VAL A 114 1.47 -7.40 10.91
CA VAL A 114 2.17 -6.12 10.94
C VAL A 114 1.86 -5.35 12.21
N ASP A 115 2.82 -4.52 12.63
CA ASP A 115 2.63 -3.62 13.77
C ASP A 115 1.81 -2.40 13.38
N LEU A 116 1.85 -2.00 12.12
CA LEU A 116 1.18 -0.81 11.64
C LEU A 116 0.74 -0.98 10.18
N PHE A 117 -0.52 -0.65 9.92
CA PHE A 117 -1.10 -0.56 8.58
C PHE A 117 -1.14 0.90 8.17
N VAL A 118 -0.53 1.24 7.03
CA VAL A 118 -0.41 2.63 6.57
C VAL A 118 -1.23 2.81 5.28
N THR A 119 -2.09 3.80 5.27
CA THR A 119 -2.94 4.12 4.12
C THR A 119 -3.14 5.63 4.00
N ALA A 120 -3.46 6.10 2.81
CA ALA A 120 -3.86 7.49 2.58
C ALA A 120 -5.37 7.61 2.32
N ASP A 121 -6.11 6.52 2.43
CA ASP A 121 -7.55 6.45 2.17
C ASP A 121 -8.29 6.28 3.50
N ARG A 122 -9.19 7.23 3.81
CA ARG A 122 -9.97 7.22 5.06
C ARG A 122 -10.86 5.99 5.20
N LYS A 123 -11.49 5.54 4.12
CA LYS A 123 -12.33 4.34 4.15
C LYS A 123 -11.51 3.10 4.46
N GLN A 124 -10.34 3.01 3.86
CA GLN A 124 -9.40 1.92 4.12
C GLN A 124 -8.91 1.94 5.56
N ALA A 125 -8.61 3.12 6.11
CA ALA A 125 -8.19 3.26 7.49
C ALA A 125 -9.26 2.75 8.46
N LEU A 126 -10.53 3.12 8.23
CA LEU A 126 -11.64 2.66 9.07
C LEU A 126 -11.81 1.14 8.99
N ALA A 127 -11.71 0.58 7.80
CA ALA A 127 -11.82 -0.86 7.60
C ALA A 127 -10.66 -1.63 8.26
N ALA A 128 -9.44 -1.12 8.16
CA ALA A 128 -8.26 -1.71 8.79
C ALA A 128 -8.39 -1.69 10.32
N GLN A 129 -8.87 -0.58 10.88
CA GLN A 129 -9.13 -0.47 12.32
C GLN A 129 -10.20 -1.47 12.77
N ALA A 130 -11.28 -1.60 11.99
CA ALA A 130 -12.34 -2.57 12.27
C ALA A 130 -11.82 -4.03 12.24
N ALA A 131 -10.78 -4.29 11.45
CA ALA A 131 -10.13 -5.60 11.37
C ALA A 131 -9.10 -5.82 12.50
N GLY A 132 -8.95 -4.87 13.41
CA GLY A 132 -8.05 -4.98 14.55
C GLY A 132 -6.62 -4.53 14.28
N LEU A 133 -6.36 -3.88 13.16
CA LEU A 133 -5.04 -3.38 12.81
C LEU A 133 -4.82 -1.98 13.40
N LYS A 134 -3.66 -1.76 13.99
CA LYS A 134 -3.22 -0.41 14.30
C LYS A 134 -2.93 0.28 12.98
N THR A 135 -3.48 1.48 12.81
CA THR A 135 -3.52 2.13 11.50
C THR A 135 -3.01 3.55 11.57
N GLU A 136 -2.25 3.96 10.58
CA GLU A 136 -1.86 5.34 10.38
C GLU A 136 -2.41 5.84 9.05
N LEU A 137 -3.14 6.95 9.09
CA LEU A 137 -3.66 7.64 7.91
C LEU A 137 -2.69 8.74 7.50
N ILE A 138 -2.17 8.65 6.28
CA ILE A 138 -1.33 9.69 5.70
C ILE A 138 -2.26 10.76 5.13
N GLU A 139 -2.23 11.94 5.72
CA GLU A 139 -3.06 13.04 5.26
C GLU A 139 -2.26 13.99 4.37
N ALA A 140 -3.00 14.57 3.44
CA ALA A 140 -2.44 15.58 2.55
C ALA A 140 -2.29 16.93 3.27
#